data_34a9146fb9723e0cba6271b3e0611051
#
_entry.id   34a9146fb9723e0cba6271b3e0611051
#
_cell.length_a   1.000
_cell.length_b   1.000
_cell.length_c   1.000
_cell.angle_alpha   90.00
_cell.angle_beta   90.00
_cell.angle_gamma   90.00
#
_symmetry.space_group_name_H-M   'P 1'
#
loop_
_entity.id
_entity.type
_entity.pdbx_description
1 polymer ?
#
loop_
_entity_poly.entity_id
_entity_poly.type
_entity_poly.pdbx_seq_one_letter_code
_entity_poly.pdbx_strand_id
1 'polypeptide(L)'
;MLSGGTATLAPAAPRAVARATAARVLGNDALESPLRPHGPAARRRRLLRGVLGSAVPVAALVVAAALDRLPWWPAVTAAVVLLPLGLALGVDRYRRLGHALVEGHLVVRWGTVSGRHAALQTTGIIGWNLQQTWFQRRAGLVTLVATTAAGGQSLEVLDVPAEVAVALADAATPGLLTPFLAA
;
A
#
# COMPACT_ATOMS: atom_id res chain seq x y z
N MET A 1 0.17 -10.33 13.17
CA MET A 1 0.78 -10.92 11.96
C MET A 1 -0.20 -11.96 11.41
N LEU A 2 -1.07 -11.57 10.50
CA LEU A 2 -1.93 -12.51 9.78
C LEU A 2 -1.31 -12.65 8.40
N SER A 3 -0.63 -13.76 8.18
CA SER A 3 -0.16 -14.20 6.87
C SER A 3 -1.39 -14.59 6.05
N GLY A 4 -1.98 -13.63 5.35
CA GLY A 4 -2.98 -13.92 4.34
C GLY A 4 -2.33 -14.74 3.25
N GLY A 5 -2.74 -15.99 3.10
CA GLY A 5 -2.29 -16.88 2.05
C GLY A 5 -2.66 -16.28 0.69
N THR A 6 -1.71 -15.64 0.04
CA THR A 6 -1.86 -15.26 -1.37
C THR A 6 -1.66 -16.52 -2.20
N ALA A 7 -2.70 -16.98 -2.88
CA ALA A 7 -2.55 -18.02 -3.89
C ALA A 7 -1.65 -17.48 -5.01
N THR A 8 -0.44 -18.02 -5.11
CA THR A 8 0.48 -17.67 -6.19
C THR A 8 0.05 -18.43 -7.43
N LEU A 9 -0.56 -17.75 -8.41
CA LEU A 9 -1.05 -18.38 -9.65
C LEU A 9 0.06 -18.87 -10.56
N ALA A 10 1.29 -18.40 -10.38
CA ALA A 10 2.44 -18.83 -11.16
C ALA A 10 3.73 -18.70 -10.36
N PRO A 11 4.73 -19.58 -10.56
CA PRO A 11 6.09 -19.38 -10.08
C PRO A 11 6.65 -18.07 -10.67
N ALA A 12 7.81 -17.61 -10.17
CA ALA A 12 8.47 -16.41 -10.66
C ALA A 12 8.62 -16.49 -12.19
N ALA A 13 7.81 -15.73 -12.91
CA ALA A 13 7.73 -15.71 -14.36
C ALA A 13 7.99 -14.29 -14.90
N PRO A 14 8.46 -14.15 -16.15
CA PRO A 14 8.54 -12.85 -16.80
C PRO A 14 7.20 -12.11 -16.73
N ARG A 15 7.25 -10.78 -16.56
CA ARG A 15 6.04 -9.95 -16.39
C ARG A 15 4.97 -10.17 -17.47
N ALA A 16 5.39 -10.38 -18.71
CA ALA A 16 4.48 -10.63 -19.83
C ALA A 16 3.66 -11.92 -19.63
N VAL A 17 4.33 -13.00 -19.20
CA VAL A 17 3.69 -14.30 -18.94
C VAL A 17 2.74 -14.20 -17.74
N ALA A 18 3.20 -13.55 -16.65
CA ALA A 18 2.34 -13.35 -15.47
C ALA A 18 1.07 -12.54 -15.79
N ARG A 19 1.18 -11.50 -16.63
CA ARG A 19 0.03 -10.71 -17.09
C ARG A 19 -0.92 -11.51 -17.96
N ALA A 20 -0.39 -12.22 -18.95
CA ALA A 20 -1.21 -13.05 -19.83
C ALA A 20 -1.97 -14.14 -19.07
N THR A 21 -1.33 -14.76 -18.07
CA THR A 21 -1.97 -15.72 -17.18
C THR A 21 -3.06 -15.08 -16.33
N ALA A 22 -2.78 -13.90 -15.76
CA ALA A 22 -3.75 -13.16 -14.96
C ALA A 22 -4.97 -12.72 -15.80
N ALA A 23 -4.78 -12.19 -17.00
CA ALA A 23 -5.86 -11.82 -17.91
C ALA A 23 -6.74 -13.02 -18.27
N ARG A 24 -6.16 -14.20 -18.50
CA ARG A 24 -6.91 -15.44 -18.75
C ARG A 24 -7.75 -15.87 -17.53
N VAL A 25 -7.19 -15.78 -16.34
CA VAL A 25 -7.87 -16.17 -15.08
C VAL A 25 -8.97 -15.20 -14.72
N LEU A 26 -8.74 -13.91 -14.90
CA LEU A 26 -9.74 -12.86 -14.62
C LEU A 26 -10.78 -12.72 -15.72
N GLY A 27 -10.49 -13.22 -16.93
CA GLY A 27 -11.36 -13.05 -18.11
C GLY A 27 -11.36 -11.62 -18.67
N ASN A 28 -10.46 -10.75 -18.17
CA ASN A 28 -10.35 -9.34 -18.55
C ASN A 28 -8.95 -8.77 -18.25
N ASP A 29 -8.70 -7.55 -18.73
CA ASP A 29 -7.45 -6.81 -18.51
C ASP A 29 -7.51 -5.89 -17.29
N ALA A 30 -8.27 -6.24 -16.26
CA ALA A 30 -8.47 -5.42 -15.06
C ALA A 30 -7.14 -4.99 -14.39
N LEU A 31 -6.11 -5.85 -14.42
CA LEU A 31 -4.78 -5.53 -13.86
C LEU A 31 -4.00 -4.46 -14.64
N GLU A 32 -4.37 -4.18 -15.90
CA GLU A 32 -3.75 -3.14 -16.73
C GLU A 32 -4.49 -1.80 -16.65
N SER A 33 -5.63 -1.77 -15.99
CA SER A 33 -6.44 -0.57 -15.85
C SER A 33 -5.71 0.55 -15.10
N PRO A 34 -5.96 1.82 -15.46
CA PRO A 34 -5.37 2.95 -14.76
C PRO A 34 -5.81 3.00 -13.31
N LEU A 35 -4.84 2.96 -12.40
CA LEU A 35 -5.09 2.97 -10.97
C LEU A 35 -5.22 4.41 -10.45
N ARG A 36 -6.17 4.65 -9.57
CA ARG A 36 -6.34 5.94 -8.89
C ARG A 36 -5.27 6.11 -7.82
N PRO A 37 -4.54 7.24 -7.81
CA PRO A 37 -3.58 7.56 -6.77
C PRO A 37 -4.28 7.93 -5.46
N HIS A 38 -3.62 7.70 -4.31
CA HIS A 38 -4.19 7.90 -2.97
C HIS A 38 -4.07 9.35 -2.45
N GLY A 39 -3.69 10.30 -3.30
CA GLY A 39 -3.67 11.72 -2.97
C GLY A 39 -2.44 12.21 -2.20
N PRO A 40 -2.40 13.54 -1.87
CA PRO A 40 -1.21 14.18 -1.28
C PRO A 40 -0.94 13.75 0.17
N ALA A 41 -1.96 13.42 0.95
CA ALA A 41 -1.79 12.97 2.33
C ALA A 41 -1.04 11.63 2.40
N ALA A 42 -1.39 10.67 1.54
CA ALA A 42 -0.68 9.40 1.41
C ALA A 42 0.77 9.61 0.95
N ARG A 43 0.99 10.52 -0.03
CA ARG A 43 2.34 10.89 -0.49
C ARG A 43 3.18 11.42 0.65
N ARG A 44 2.69 12.43 1.37
CA ARG A 44 3.40 13.03 2.51
C ARG A 44 3.76 11.99 3.56
N ARG A 45 2.82 11.11 3.91
CA ARG A 45 3.05 10.03 4.88
C ARG A 45 4.15 9.07 4.43
N ARG A 46 4.16 8.65 3.15
CA ARG A 46 5.18 7.75 2.60
C ARG A 46 6.56 8.39 2.56
N LEU A 47 6.64 9.67 2.19
CA LEU A 47 7.89 10.44 2.19
C LEU A 47 8.43 10.61 3.62
N LEU A 48 7.59 11.02 4.57
CA LEU A 48 7.98 11.16 5.97
C LEU A 48 8.50 9.85 6.56
N ARG A 49 7.82 8.72 6.30
CA ARG A 49 8.29 7.41 6.77
C ARG A 49 9.62 6.99 6.15
N GLY A 50 9.85 7.33 4.88
CA GLY A 50 11.13 7.09 4.21
C GLY A 50 12.25 7.90 4.84
N VAL A 51 12.06 9.19 5.01
CA VAL A 51 13.04 10.10 5.60
C VAL A 51 13.28 9.77 7.08
N LEU A 52 12.22 9.61 7.88
CA LEU A 52 12.37 9.27 9.30
C LEU A 52 13.09 7.93 9.52
N GLY A 53 12.79 6.92 8.67
CA GLY A 53 13.49 5.63 8.74
C GLY A 53 14.98 5.73 8.48
N SER A 54 15.41 6.64 7.60
CA SER A 54 16.82 6.90 7.31
C SER A 54 17.46 7.90 8.29
N ALA A 55 16.68 8.80 8.88
CA ALA A 55 17.17 9.77 9.86
C ALA A 55 17.59 9.13 11.20
N VAL A 56 16.94 8.04 11.61
CA VAL A 56 17.27 7.35 12.87
C VAL A 56 18.73 6.87 12.92
N PRO A 57 19.24 6.08 11.96
CA PRO A 57 20.66 5.68 11.99
C PRO A 57 21.62 6.86 11.84
N VAL A 58 21.24 7.87 11.05
CA VAL A 58 22.06 9.10 10.95
C VAL A 58 22.15 9.81 12.29
N ALA A 59 21.02 9.98 12.99
CA ALA A 59 21.00 10.61 14.30
C ALA A 59 21.83 9.82 15.34
N ALA A 60 21.77 8.50 15.30
CA ALA A 60 22.59 7.65 16.17
C ALA A 60 24.10 7.86 15.94
N LEU A 61 24.53 7.97 14.69
CA LEU A 61 25.93 8.25 14.34
C LEU A 61 26.35 9.67 14.75
N VAL A 62 25.47 10.67 14.56
CA VAL A 62 25.72 12.04 15.01
C VAL A 62 25.89 12.10 16.52
N VAL A 63 25.01 11.43 17.29
CA VAL A 63 25.16 11.37 18.76
C VAL A 63 26.46 10.67 19.18
N ALA A 64 26.82 9.57 18.52
CA ALA A 64 28.08 8.86 18.83
C ALA A 64 29.32 9.74 18.54
N ALA A 65 29.29 10.51 17.46
CA ALA A 65 30.35 11.45 17.11
C ALA A 65 30.41 12.63 18.12
N ALA A 66 29.25 13.15 18.53
CA ALA A 66 29.17 14.23 19.52
C ALA A 66 29.64 13.82 20.93
N LEU A 67 29.62 12.51 21.22
CA LEU A 67 30.14 11.92 22.45
C LEU A 67 31.60 11.44 22.32
N ASP A 68 32.34 11.89 21.31
CA ASP A 68 33.70 11.50 20.96
C ASP A 68 33.95 9.98 20.86
N ARG A 69 32.88 9.21 20.59
CA ARG A 69 32.94 7.75 20.38
C ARG A 69 33.36 7.37 18.97
N LEU A 70 33.06 8.23 17.99
CA LEU A 70 33.36 8.04 16.57
C LEU A 70 33.79 9.37 15.93
N PRO A 71 34.62 9.35 14.88
CA PRO A 71 34.87 10.53 14.06
C PRO A 71 33.58 10.97 13.32
N TRP A 72 33.54 12.23 12.88
CA TRP A 72 32.35 12.79 12.23
C TRP A 72 32.05 12.25 10.81
N TRP A 73 33.09 11.75 10.11
CA TRP A 73 32.93 11.35 8.72
C TRP A 73 31.87 10.22 8.48
N PRO A 74 31.67 9.20 9.35
CA PRO A 74 30.60 8.21 9.15
C PRO A 74 29.21 8.83 9.24
N ALA A 75 29.01 9.80 10.14
CA ALA A 75 27.73 10.49 10.27
C ALA A 75 27.42 11.32 9.02
N VAL A 76 28.41 12.05 8.50
CA VAL A 76 28.27 12.82 7.26
C VAL A 76 27.99 11.91 6.08
N THR A 77 28.77 10.84 5.91
CA THR A 77 28.59 9.88 4.83
C THR A 77 27.20 9.22 4.90
N ALA A 78 26.78 8.79 6.09
CA ALA A 78 25.45 8.22 6.28
C ALA A 78 24.34 9.22 5.95
N ALA A 79 24.47 10.48 6.34
CA ALA A 79 23.50 11.52 6.01
C ALA A 79 23.37 11.73 4.51
N VAL A 80 24.51 11.86 3.81
CA VAL A 80 24.55 12.09 2.35
C VAL A 80 23.96 10.92 1.56
N VAL A 81 24.11 9.68 2.04
CA VAL A 81 23.63 8.49 1.35
C VAL A 81 22.21 8.10 1.78
N LEU A 82 21.96 7.99 3.09
CA LEU A 82 20.71 7.42 3.60
C LEU A 82 19.52 8.37 3.47
N LEU A 83 19.70 9.68 3.62
CA LEU A 83 18.57 10.61 3.52
C LEU A 83 18.00 10.68 2.09
N PRO A 84 18.80 10.85 1.03
CA PRO A 84 18.29 10.77 -0.33
C PRO A 84 17.71 9.41 -0.68
N LEU A 85 18.33 8.33 -0.22
CA LEU A 85 17.83 6.96 -0.41
C LEU A 85 16.46 6.78 0.25
N GLY A 86 16.29 7.22 1.50
CA GLY A 86 15.02 7.18 2.21
C GLY A 86 13.92 7.98 1.51
N LEU A 87 14.26 9.16 0.98
CA LEU A 87 13.36 9.96 0.17
C LEU A 87 12.97 9.25 -1.13
N ALA A 88 13.95 8.70 -1.87
CA ALA A 88 13.71 7.96 -3.11
C ALA A 88 12.82 6.74 -2.89
N LEU A 89 13.05 5.96 -1.82
CA LEU A 89 12.20 4.84 -1.44
C LEU A 89 10.79 5.29 -1.04
N GLY A 90 10.66 6.43 -0.37
CA GLY A 90 9.36 7.03 -0.05
C GLY A 90 8.56 7.39 -1.30
N VAL A 91 9.22 7.99 -2.29
CA VAL A 91 8.63 8.31 -3.61
C VAL A 91 8.23 7.04 -4.36
N ASP A 92 9.10 6.03 -4.42
CA ASP A 92 8.81 4.76 -5.10
C ASP A 92 7.61 4.05 -4.47
N ARG A 93 7.55 3.98 -3.14
CA ARG A 93 6.40 3.41 -2.40
C ARG A 93 5.10 4.14 -2.68
N TYR A 94 5.13 5.46 -2.84
CA TYR A 94 3.95 6.22 -3.20
C TYR A 94 3.53 5.97 -4.65
N ARG A 95 4.46 6.00 -5.60
CA ARG A 95 4.18 5.78 -7.04
C ARG A 95 3.60 4.40 -7.32
N ARG A 96 3.90 3.41 -6.46
CA ARG A 96 3.38 2.04 -6.58
C ARG A 96 2.07 1.83 -5.84
N LEU A 97 1.56 2.85 -5.18
CA LEU A 97 0.29 2.78 -4.45
C LEU A 97 -0.86 3.20 -5.37
N GLY A 98 -1.86 2.36 -5.47
CA GLY A 98 -3.05 2.66 -6.26
C GLY A 98 -4.10 1.58 -6.16
N HIS A 99 -5.34 1.96 -6.45
CA HIS A 99 -6.48 1.06 -6.52
C HIS A 99 -7.37 1.41 -7.71
N ALA A 100 -8.14 0.45 -8.18
CA ALA A 100 -9.21 0.65 -9.16
C ALA A 100 -10.33 -0.35 -8.92
N LEU A 101 -11.54 0.04 -9.26
CA LEU A 101 -12.68 -0.86 -9.38
C LEU A 101 -13.00 -0.97 -10.87
N VAL A 102 -12.80 -2.15 -11.45
CA VAL A 102 -12.93 -2.38 -12.90
C VAL A 102 -13.62 -3.72 -13.14
N GLU A 103 -14.69 -3.71 -13.93
CA GLU A 103 -15.40 -4.91 -14.37
C GLU A 103 -15.71 -5.92 -13.25
N GLY A 104 -16.17 -5.41 -12.10
CA GLY A 104 -16.49 -6.26 -10.95
C GLY A 104 -15.27 -6.79 -10.19
N HIS A 105 -14.09 -6.23 -10.43
CA HIS A 105 -12.87 -6.56 -9.70
C HIS A 105 -12.30 -5.34 -8.96
N LEU A 106 -11.96 -5.53 -7.70
CA LEU A 106 -11.14 -4.59 -6.94
C LEU A 106 -9.66 -4.89 -7.22
N VAL A 107 -9.00 -3.99 -7.92
CA VAL A 107 -7.57 -4.09 -8.23
C VAL A 107 -6.79 -3.19 -7.29
N VAL A 108 -5.76 -3.73 -6.67
CA VAL A 108 -4.89 -2.99 -5.76
C VAL A 108 -3.43 -3.22 -6.15
N ARG A 109 -2.66 -2.13 -6.11
CA ARG A 109 -1.22 -2.17 -6.31
C ARG A 109 -0.50 -1.60 -5.09
N TRP A 110 0.54 -2.30 -4.66
CA TRP A 110 1.43 -1.87 -3.58
C TRP A 110 2.85 -2.42 -3.79
N GLY A 111 3.77 -2.06 -2.93
CA GLY A 111 5.13 -2.59 -2.91
C GLY A 111 6.21 -1.53 -2.80
N THR A 112 7.45 -2.01 -2.76
CA THR A 112 8.68 -1.20 -2.80
C THR A 112 9.63 -1.91 -3.75
N VAL A 113 10.28 -1.19 -4.65
CA VAL A 113 11.20 -1.74 -5.68
C VAL A 113 10.50 -2.70 -6.66
N SER A 114 9.80 -3.74 -6.16
CA SER A 114 8.91 -4.60 -6.95
C SER A 114 7.45 -4.27 -6.64
N GLY A 115 6.69 -3.87 -7.67
CA GLY A 115 5.24 -3.67 -7.54
C GLY A 115 4.53 -5.02 -7.47
N ARG A 116 3.62 -5.16 -6.51
CA ARG A 116 2.68 -6.27 -6.41
C ARG A 116 1.31 -5.80 -6.83
N HIS A 117 0.60 -6.62 -7.57
CA HIS A 117 -0.77 -6.39 -7.97
C HIS A 117 -1.62 -7.53 -7.43
N ALA A 118 -2.80 -7.21 -6.96
CA ALA A 118 -3.81 -8.19 -6.67
C ALA A 118 -5.16 -7.71 -7.21
N ALA A 119 -5.96 -8.64 -7.68
CA ALA A 119 -7.34 -8.41 -8.06
C ALA A 119 -8.23 -9.35 -7.24
N LEU A 120 -9.34 -8.81 -6.76
CA LEU A 120 -10.35 -9.52 -6.00
C LEU A 120 -11.70 -9.28 -6.64
N GLN A 121 -12.41 -10.35 -6.96
CA GLN A 121 -13.78 -10.26 -7.49
C GLN A 121 -14.71 -9.71 -6.41
N THR A 122 -15.50 -8.68 -6.73
CA THR A 122 -16.34 -7.98 -5.76
C THR A 122 -17.45 -8.87 -5.19
N THR A 123 -17.95 -9.83 -5.97
CA THR A 123 -18.95 -10.82 -5.52
C THR A 123 -18.42 -11.76 -4.43
N GLY A 124 -17.10 -11.90 -4.30
CA GLY A 124 -16.46 -12.68 -3.23
C GLY A 124 -16.24 -11.89 -1.94
N ILE A 125 -16.52 -10.60 -1.91
CA ILE A 125 -16.35 -9.75 -0.72
C ILE A 125 -17.55 -9.94 0.19
N ILE A 126 -17.29 -10.39 1.42
CA ILE A 126 -18.32 -10.60 2.45
C ILE A 126 -18.39 -9.47 3.47
N GLY A 127 -17.37 -8.63 3.51
CA GLY A 127 -17.34 -7.51 4.45
C GLY A 127 -16.13 -6.60 4.27
N TRP A 128 -16.24 -5.44 4.89
CA TRP A 128 -15.20 -4.41 4.89
C TRP A 128 -14.78 -4.10 6.31
N ASN A 129 -13.47 -3.93 6.51
CA ASN A 129 -12.91 -3.48 7.77
C ASN A 129 -12.06 -2.24 7.51
N LEU A 130 -12.36 -1.14 8.21
CA LEU A 130 -11.57 0.09 8.18
C LEU A 130 -10.61 0.08 9.36
N GLN A 131 -9.34 -0.06 9.07
CA GLN A 131 -8.26 0.00 10.06
C GLN A 131 -7.58 1.35 10.01
N GLN A 132 -7.35 1.93 11.17
CA GLN A 132 -6.74 3.25 11.27
C GLN A 132 -5.73 3.28 12.41
N THR A 133 -4.47 3.51 12.07
CA THR A 133 -3.43 3.80 13.05
C THR A 133 -3.52 5.25 13.51
N TRP A 134 -2.98 5.57 14.67
CA TRP A 134 -2.93 6.95 15.19
C TRP A 134 -2.35 7.95 14.16
N PHE A 135 -1.26 7.57 13.47
CA PHE A 135 -0.66 8.40 12.41
C PHE A 135 -1.56 8.56 11.18
N GLN A 136 -2.34 7.53 10.83
CA GLN A 136 -3.32 7.62 9.74
C GLN A 136 -4.46 8.55 10.11
N ARG A 137 -4.95 8.46 11.35
CA ARG A 137 -6.01 9.33 11.86
C ARG A 137 -5.63 10.80 11.72
N ARG A 138 -4.41 11.19 12.11
CA ARG A 138 -3.92 12.58 11.95
C ARG A 138 -3.78 13.02 10.50
N ALA A 139 -3.65 12.10 9.56
CA ALA A 139 -3.53 12.38 8.14
C ALA A 139 -4.85 12.22 7.36
N GLY A 140 -5.98 11.88 8.03
CA GLY A 140 -7.25 11.59 7.38
C GLY A 140 -7.22 10.34 6.50
N LEU A 141 -6.32 9.40 6.79
CA LEU A 141 -6.11 8.18 6.01
C LEU A 141 -6.60 6.95 6.77
N VAL A 142 -7.00 5.93 6.01
CA VAL A 142 -7.39 4.61 6.52
C VAL A 142 -6.75 3.51 5.67
N THR A 143 -6.73 2.31 6.20
CA THR A 143 -6.50 1.08 5.43
C THR A 143 -7.85 0.38 5.29
N LEU A 144 -8.33 0.25 4.07
CA LEU A 144 -9.55 -0.48 3.77
C LEU A 144 -9.20 -1.93 3.50
N VAL A 145 -9.80 -2.85 4.25
CA VAL A 145 -9.58 -4.29 4.13
C VAL A 145 -10.85 -4.95 3.63
N ALA A 146 -10.79 -5.52 2.44
CA ALA A 146 -11.83 -6.37 1.90
C ALA A 146 -11.65 -7.79 2.44
N THR A 147 -12.67 -8.34 3.09
CA THR A 147 -12.68 -9.70 3.63
C THR A 147 -13.43 -10.62 2.67
N THR A 148 -12.91 -11.83 2.43
CA THR A 148 -13.52 -12.80 1.53
C THR A 148 -13.95 -14.06 2.27
N ALA A 149 -14.92 -14.79 1.69
CA ALA A 149 -15.39 -16.06 2.22
C ALA A 149 -14.34 -17.20 2.08
N ALA A 150 -13.35 -17.03 1.20
CA ALA A 150 -12.31 -18.02 0.95
C ALA A 150 -11.23 -17.99 2.05
N GLY A 151 -11.54 -18.54 3.21
CA GLY A 151 -10.59 -18.96 4.23
C GLY A 151 -9.44 -17.99 4.57
N GLY A 152 -9.73 -16.86 5.24
CA GLY A 152 -8.69 -15.99 5.79
C GLY A 152 -7.96 -15.10 4.79
N GLN A 153 -8.42 -15.01 3.54
CA GLN A 153 -7.86 -14.09 2.55
C GLN A 153 -8.50 -12.71 2.70
N SER A 154 -7.66 -11.69 2.75
CA SER A 154 -8.08 -10.30 2.76
C SER A 154 -7.23 -9.51 1.77
N LEU A 155 -7.83 -8.51 1.13
CA LEU A 155 -7.15 -7.57 0.26
C LEU A 155 -7.14 -6.18 0.91
N GLU A 156 -5.95 -5.63 1.10
CA GLU A 156 -5.77 -4.35 1.78
C GLU A 156 -5.51 -3.22 0.78
N VAL A 157 -6.30 -2.16 0.86
CA VAL A 157 -6.07 -0.89 0.17
C VAL A 157 -5.46 0.08 1.19
N LEU A 158 -4.14 0.26 1.11
CA LEU A 158 -3.35 0.98 2.11
C LEU A 158 -3.40 2.50 1.93
N ASP A 159 -3.52 3.26 3.04
CA ASP A 159 -3.37 4.72 3.05
C ASP A 159 -4.32 5.45 2.09
N VAL A 160 -5.59 5.11 2.08
CA VAL A 160 -6.65 5.77 1.31
C VAL A 160 -7.30 6.88 2.16
N PRO A 161 -7.68 8.04 1.60
CA PRO A 161 -8.54 8.98 2.30
C PRO A 161 -9.84 8.31 2.76
N ALA A 162 -10.31 8.62 3.98
CA ALA A 162 -11.45 7.94 4.59
C ALA A 162 -12.71 8.00 3.70
N GLU A 163 -12.99 9.16 3.10
CA GLU A 163 -14.12 9.36 2.20
C GLU A 163 -14.02 8.48 0.94
N VAL A 164 -12.80 8.36 0.37
CA VAL A 164 -12.56 7.53 -0.82
C VAL A 164 -12.69 6.05 -0.46
N ALA A 165 -12.27 5.64 0.74
CA ALA A 165 -12.40 4.26 1.21
C ALA A 165 -13.88 3.84 1.32
N VAL A 166 -14.72 4.71 1.91
CA VAL A 166 -16.16 4.45 2.05
C VAL A 166 -16.83 4.40 0.66
N ALA A 167 -16.54 5.38 -0.20
CA ALA A 167 -17.07 5.40 -1.57
C ALA A 167 -16.64 4.18 -2.40
N LEU A 168 -15.39 3.73 -2.22
CA LEU A 168 -14.88 2.52 -2.90
C LEU A 168 -15.59 1.26 -2.41
N ALA A 169 -15.81 1.13 -1.11
CA ALA A 169 -16.48 -0.02 -0.52
C ALA A 169 -17.96 -0.08 -0.94
N ASP A 170 -18.65 1.06 -0.98
CA ASP A 170 -20.04 1.15 -1.43
C ASP A 170 -20.17 0.84 -2.94
N ALA A 171 -19.26 1.38 -3.75
CA ALA A 171 -19.24 1.09 -5.20
C ALA A 171 -18.89 -0.38 -5.51
N ALA A 172 -18.03 -1.01 -4.70
CA ALA A 172 -17.66 -2.41 -4.90
C ALA A 172 -18.75 -3.41 -4.46
N THR A 173 -19.54 -3.06 -3.43
CA THR A 173 -20.59 -3.90 -2.86
C THR A 173 -21.82 -3.06 -2.54
N PRO A 174 -22.61 -2.65 -3.57
CA PRO A 174 -23.78 -1.80 -3.36
C PRO A 174 -24.77 -2.42 -2.36
N GLY A 175 -25.21 -1.60 -1.40
CA GLY A 175 -26.17 -2.03 -0.38
C GLY A 175 -25.59 -2.69 0.86
N LEU A 176 -24.33 -3.16 0.84
CA LEU A 176 -23.71 -3.77 2.03
C LEU A 176 -23.46 -2.74 3.13
N LEU A 177 -23.15 -1.50 2.78
CA LEU A 177 -22.90 -0.42 3.73
C LEU A 177 -24.14 0.43 4.06
N THR A 178 -25.23 0.30 3.32
CA THR A 178 -26.45 1.12 3.50
C THR A 178 -26.92 1.20 4.96
N PRO A 179 -26.97 0.09 5.74
CA PRO A 179 -27.39 0.16 7.15
C PRO A 179 -26.50 1.01 8.06
N PHE A 180 -25.24 1.23 7.66
CA PHE A 180 -24.23 1.95 8.44
C PHE A 180 -24.02 3.39 7.98
N LEU A 181 -24.51 3.76 6.79
CA LEU A 181 -24.40 5.11 6.22
C LEU A 181 -25.64 5.97 6.53
N ALA A 182 -26.73 5.37 6.95
CA ALA A 182 -28.01 6.05 7.25
C ALA A 182 -28.15 6.52 8.71
N ALA A 183 -27.06 6.47 9.51
CA ALA A 183 -27.05 6.86 10.91
C ALA A 183 -26.44 8.26 11.13
#